data_0e7557145b8b3ec16523430e0ef5dcf5
#
_entry.id   0e7557145b8b3ec16523430e0ef5dcf5
#
_cell.length_a   1.000
_cell.length_b   1.000
_cell.length_c   1.000
_cell.angle_alpha   90.00
_cell.angle_beta   90.00
_cell.angle_gamma   90.00
#
_symmetry.space_group_name_H-M   'P 1'
#
loop_
_entity.id
_entity.type
_entity.pdbx_description
1 polymer ?
#
loop_
_entity_poly.entity_id
_entity_poly.type
_entity_poly.pdbx_seq_one_letter_code
_entity_poly.pdbx_strand_id
1 'polypeptide(L)'
;VAEFKKAVLDSGLSVRELVKAAWASASTYRNSDHRGGANGAHIRFDALRNWAVNDPEELGKVLAKLDELRGDISMADAIVLGGAAAVEKAAKDGGFDISVDVTTGRGDATEDQFDAESWEPLEPFADGFRNYLKTKASVKTEDMLVDKAHLLGLSMPEMTVLLGGMRALGAVSKHTQHGNSIGVLTDRPGVL
;
A
#
# COMPACT_ATOMS: atom_id res chain seq x y z
N VAL A 1 -19.55 -4.87 3.41
CA VAL A 1 -18.20 -5.21 2.90
C VAL A 1 -18.26 -5.64 1.43
N ALA A 2 -19.03 -6.66 1.08
CA ALA A 2 -19.08 -7.18 -0.31
C ALA A 2 -19.58 -6.12 -1.31
N GLU A 3 -20.59 -5.36 -0.97
CA GLU A 3 -21.10 -4.25 -1.81
C GLU A 3 -20.05 -3.17 -2.03
N PHE A 4 -19.30 -2.82 -0.97
CA PHE A 4 -18.21 -1.86 -1.07
C PHE A 4 -17.07 -2.38 -1.97
N LYS A 5 -16.60 -3.61 -1.77
CA LYS A 5 -15.57 -4.22 -2.65
C LYS A 5 -16.01 -4.16 -4.12
N LYS A 6 -17.28 -4.49 -4.41
CA LYS A 6 -17.82 -4.40 -5.76
C LYS A 6 -17.82 -2.96 -6.28
N ALA A 7 -18.31 -2.00 -5.50
CA ALA A 7 -18.35 -0.60 -5.90
C ALA A 7 -16.95 -0.05 -6.21
N VAL A 8 -15.95 -0.42 -5.41
CA VAL A 8 -14.55 -0.02 -5.63
C VAL A 8 -14.02 -0.59 -6.95
N LEU A 9 -14.28 -1.87 -7.25
CA LEU A 9 -13.85 -2.47 -8.52
C LEU A 9 -14.56 -1.88 -9.75
N ASP A 10 -15.81 -1.45 -9.58
CA ASP A 10 -16.61 -0.80 -10.64
C ASP A 10 -16.28 0.72 -10.80
N SER A 11 -15.48 1.29 -9.91
CA SER A 11 -15.18 2.73 -9.85
C SER A 11 -14.21 3.25 -10.91
N GLY A 12 -13.59 2.35 -11.66
CA GLY A 12 -12.54 2.67 -12.63
C GLY A 12 -11.13 2.81 -12.04
N LEU A 13 -10.96 2.57 -10.72
CA LEU A 13 -9.63 2.43 -10.12
C LEU A 13 -9.00 1.10 -10.53
N SER A 14 -7.75 1.15 -10.94
CA SER A 14 -7.00 -0.04 -11.31
C SER A 14 -6.55 -0.85 -10.08
N VAL A 15 -6.30 -2.15 -10.29
CA VAL A 15 -5.67 -3.03 -9.28
C VAL A 15 -4.39 -2.40 -8.73
N ARG A 16 -3.54 -1.89 -9.61
CA ARG A 16 -2.29 -1.23 -9.23
C ARG A 16 -2.52 -0.05 -8.27
N GLU A 17 -3.44 0.85 -8.59
CA GLU A 17 -3.74 2.03 -7.77
C GLU A 17 -4.24 1.63 -6.37
N LEU A 18 -5.16 0.67 -6.31
CA LEU A 18 -5.72 0.18 -5.05
C LEU A 18 -4.67 -0.51 -4.17
N VAL A 19 -3.85 -1.38 -4.76
CA VAL A 19 -2.78 -2.08 -4.03
C VAL A 19 -1.73 -1.10 -3.53
N LYS A 20 -1.35 -0.10 -4.33
CA LYS A 20 -0.40 0.94 -3.91
C LYS A 20 -0.92 1.75 -2.73
N ALA A 21 -2.19 2.16 -2.75
CA ALA A 21 -2.80 2.89 -1.65
C ALA A 21 -2.85 2.05 -0.36
N ALA A 22 -3.25 0.78 -0.47
CA ALA A 22 -3.25 -0.15 0.66
C ALA A 22 -1.85 -0.35 1.24
N TRP A 23 -0.86 -0.56 0.37
CA TRP A 23 0.53 -0.69 0.80
C TRP A 23 1.07 0.60 1.43
N ALA A 24 0.83 1.76 0.84
CA ALA A 24 1.23 3.05 1.39
C ALA A 24 0.69 3.26 2.82
N SER A 25 -0.55 2.84 3.07
CA SER A 25 -1.18 2.91 4.38
C SER A 25 -0.58 1.92 5.38
N ALA A 26 -0.25 0.69 4.94
CA ALA A 26 0.23 -0.38 5.82
C ALA A 26 1.74 -0.35 6.04
N SER A 27 2.52 0.15 5.09
CA SER A 27 3.98 0.00 5.03
C SER A 27 4.74 0.72 6.14
N THR A 28 4.11 1.67 6.84
CA THR A 28 4.70 2.37 7.98
C THR A 28 4.67 1.57 9.27
N TYR A 29 3.95 0.44 9.30
CA TYR A 29 3.84 -0.39 10.51
C TYR A 29 5.20 -0.94 10.96
N ARG A 30 5.41 -0.90 12.27
CA ARG A 30 6.57 -1.49 12.93
C ARG A 30 6.12 -2.43 14.05
N ASN A 31 6.40 -3.72 13.87
CA ASN A 31 6.04 -4.75 14.86
C ASN A 31 6.81 -4.62 16.19
N SER A 32 7.93 -3.90 16.19
CA SER A 32 8.76 -3.69 17.39
C SER A 32 8.11 -2.80 18.45
N ASP A 33 7.33 -1.80 18.02
CA ASP A 33 6.69 -0.81 18.90
C ASP A 33 5.23 -0.50 18.54
N HIS A 34 4.69 -1.21 17.56
CA HIS A 34 3.32 -1.08 17.03
C HIS A 34 2.97 0.31 16.50
N ARG A 35 3.96 1.10 16.09
CA ARG A 35 3.74 2.39 15.42
C ARG A 35 3.40 2.21 13.95
N GLY A 36 2.75 3.22 13.38
CA GLY A 36 2.38 3.25 11.98
C GLY A 36 1.22 2.33 11.64
N GLY A 37 1.15 1.95 10.36
CA GLY A 37 0.13 1.04 9.87
C GLY A 37 -1.18 1.69 9.45
N ALA A 38 -2.13 0.85 9.07
CA ALA A 38 -3.37 1.28 8.43
C ALA A 38 -4.40 1.91 9.38
N ASN A 39 -4.36 1.59 10.68
CA ASN A 39 -5.31 2.16 11.63
C ASN A 39 -5.14 3.67 11.73
N GLY A 40 -6.24 4.40 11.84
CA GLY A 40 -6.24 5.87 11.84
C GLY A 40 -6.28 6.50 10.44
N ALA A 41 -6.06 5.74 9.37
CA ALA A 41 -5.97 6.25 8.00
C ALA A 41 -5.04 7.47 7.86
N HIS A 42 -3.91 7.48 8.58
CA HIS A 42 -2.98 8.62 8.63
C HIS A 42 -2.43 9.00 7.26
N ILE A 43 -2.43 8.05 6.31
CA ILE A 43 -2.00 8.28 4.93
C ILE A 43 -2.79 9.39 4.20
N ARG A 44 -3.97 9.77 4.68
CA ARG A 44 -4.77 10.87 4.13
C ARG A 44 -4.26 12.26 4.51
N PHE A 45 -3.47 12.36 5.60
CA PHE A 45 -2.87 13.63 6.01
C PHE A 45 -1.74 14.04 5.09
N ASP A 46 -1.65 15.33 4.82
CA ASP A 46 -0.69 15.90 3.87
C ASP A 46 0.77 15.51 4.17
N ALA A 47 1.12 15.43 5.45
CA ALA A 47 2.46 15.06 5.89
C ALA A 47 2.90 13.68 5.38
N LEU A 48 1.98 12.71 5.28
CA LEU A 48 2.27 11.36 4.77
C LEU A 48 1.91 11.21 3.28
N ARG A 49 0.76 11.78 2.89
CA ARG A 49 0.29 11.70 1.51
C ARG A 49 1.32 12.23 0.53
N ASN A 50 2.00 13.31 0.90
CA ASN A 50 2.95 14.01 0.04
C ASN A 50 4.36 13.40 0.02
N TRP A 51 4.62 12.29 0.73
CA TRP A 51 5.87 11.58 0.56
C TRP A 51 6.02 11.09 -0.89
N ALA A 52 7.20 11.35 -1.48
CA ALA A 52 7.45 10.99 -2.88
C ALA A 52 7.19 9.52 -3.21
N VAL A 53 7.49 8.62 -2.25
CA VAL A 53 7.25 7.18 -2.37
C VAL A 53 5.78 6.81 -2.59
N ASN A 54 4.86 7.68 -2.19
CA ASN A 54 3.42 7.45 -2.25
C ASN A 54 2.78 7.90 -3.57
N ASP A 55 3.54 8.52 -4.48
CA ASP A 55 2.99 9.12 -5.71
C ASP A 55 1.75 10.00 -5.40
N PRO A 56 1.92 11.19 -4.80
CA PRO A 56 0.85 11.97 -4.14
C PRO A 56 -0.40 12.23 -4.98
N GLU A 57 -0.23 12.51 -6.26
CA GLU A 57 -1.35 12.71 -7.20
C GLU A 57 -2.21 11.46 -7.34
N GLU A 58 -1.56 10.31 -7.57
CA GLU A 58 -2.24 9.03 -7.73
C GLU A 58 -2.92 8.61 -6.44
N LEU A 59 -2.21 8.72 -5.31
CA LEU A 59 -2.78 8.42 -4.00
C LEU A 59 -3.97 9.33 -3.67
N GLY A 60 -3.87 10.64 -3.92
CA GLY A 60 -4.95 11.59 -3.70
C GLY A 60 -6.22 11.24 -4.51
N LYS A 61 -6.07 10.85 -5.77
CA LYS A 61 -7.17 10.35 -6.61
C LYS A 61 -7.85 9.12 -5.99
N VAL A 62 -7.06 8.15 -5.51
CA VAL A 62 -7.59 6.92 -4.90
C VAL A 62 -8.33 7.24 -3.62
N LEU A 63 -7.74 8.02 -2.71
CA LEU A 63 -8.36 8.40 -1.45
C LEU A 63 -9.68 9.14 -1.65
N ALA A 64 -9.74 10.10 -2.58
CA ALA A 64 -10.97 10.81 -2.91
C ALA A 64 -12.07 9.87 -3.41
N LYS A 65 -11.71 8.91 -4.27
CA LYS A 65 -12.69 7.94 -4.77
C LYS A 65 -13.16 6.96 -3.69
N LEU A 66 -12.28 6.52 -2.81
CA LEU A 66 -12.66 5.69 -1.68
C LEU A 66 -13.59 6.44 -0.70
N ASP A 67 -13.33 7.73 -0.45
CA ASP A 67 -14.17 8.57 0.40
C ASP A 67 -15.59 8.73 -0.16
N GLU A 68 -15.71 8.90 -1.47
CA GLU A 68 -17.01 8.94 -2.16
C GLU A 68 -17.83 7.65 -1.99
N LEU A 69 -17.15 6.50 -1.95
CA LEU A 69 -17.81 5.18 -1.98
C LEU A 69 -18.02 4.54 -0.61
N ARG A 70 -17.26 4.93 0.41
CA ARG A 70 -17.19 4.20 1.69
C ARG A 70 -18.46 4.25 2.54
N GLY A 71 -19.31 5.27 2.39
CA GLY A 71 -20.46 5.46 3.27
C GLY A 71 -20.03 5.53 4.75
N ASP A 72 -20.58 4.64 5.58
CA ASP A 72 -20.27 4.56 7.02
C ASP A 72 -18.99 3.77 7.36
N ILE A 73 -18.30 3.22 6.35
CA ILE A 73 -17.04 2.51 6.55
C ILE A 73 -15.94 3.54 6.85
N SER A 74 -15.08 3.27 7.84
CA SER A 74 -13.91 4.13 8.08
C SER A 74 -13.00 4.19 6.84
N MET A 75 -12.30 5.30 6.65
CA MET A 75 -11.33 5.40 5.56
C MET A 75 -10.22 4.34 5.71
N ALA A 76 -9.82 4.05 6.95
CA ALA A 76 -8.84 3.02 7.23
C ALA A 76 -9.28 1.64 6.71
N ASP A 77 -10.52 1.25 6.99
CA ASP A 77 -11.07 -0.01 6.49
C ASP A 77 -11.35 0.05 4.98
N ALA A 78 -11.79 1.19 4.45
CA ALA A 78 -12.01 1.37 3.01
C ALA A 78 -10.72 1.14 2.19
N ILE A 79 -9.58 1.65 2.66
CA ILE A 79 -8.28 1.45 2.03
C ILE A 79 -7.90 -0.04 2.04
N VAL A 80 -8.03 -0.71 3.18
CA VAL A 80 -7.67 -2.14 3.32
C VAL A 80 -8.59 -3.02 2.49
N LEU A 81 -9.90 -2.77 2.53
CA LEU A 81 -10.89 -3.50 1.72
C LEU A 81 -10.68 -3.28 0.22
N GLY A 82 -10.30 -2.07 -0.19
CA GLY A 82 -9.96 -1.75 -1.57
C GLY A 82 -8.74 -2.54 -2.06
N GLY A 83 -7.70 -2.64 -1.24
CA GLY A 83 -6.52 -3.47 -1.53
C GLY A 83 -6.87 -4.96 -1.62
N ALA A 84 -7.68 -5.48 -0.69
CA ALA A 84 -8.13 -6.87 -0.71
C ALA A 84 -8.95 -7.18 -1.98
N ALA A 85 -9.91 -6.30 -2.34
CA ALA A 85 -10.70 -6.45 -3.55
C ALA A 85 -9.82 -6.47 -4.82
N ALA A 86 -8.78 -5.65 -4.85
CA ALA A 86 -7.84 -5.60 -5.97
C ALA A 86 -7.03 -6.90 -6.10
N VAL A 87 -6.59 -7.49 -4.99
CA VAL A 87 -5.88 -8.78 -4.98
C VAL A 87 -6.80 -9.91 -5.43
N GLU A 88 -8.03 -9.97 -4.91
CA GLU A 88 -9.05 -10.95 -5.33
C GLU A 88 -9.34 -10.85 -6.83
N LYS A 89 -9.48 -9.62 -7.35
CA LYS A 89 -9.68 -9.39 -8.78
C LYS A 89 -8.48 -9.85 -9.60
N ALA A 90 -7.26 -9.51 -9.18
CA ALA A 90 -6.04 -9.89 -9.88
C ALA A 90 -5.88 -11.42 -9.97
N ALA A 91 -6.17 -12.13 -8.89
CA ALA A 91 -6.16 -13.58 -8.85
C ALA A 91 -7.24 -14.18 -9.78
N LYS A 92 -8.46 -13.63 -9.75
CA LYS A 92 -9.55 -14.05 -10.62
C LYS A 92 -9.22 -13.85 -12.10
N ASP A 93 -8.60 -12.72 -12.45
CA ASP A 93 -8.16 -12.44 -13.82
C ASP A 93 -7.03 -13.41 -14.25
N GLY A 94 -6.29 -13.98 -13.30
CA GLY A 94 -5.31 -15.06 -13.50
C GLY A 94 -5.89 -16.46 -13.50
N GLY A 95 -7.19 -16.62 -13.25
CA GLY A 95 -7.89 -17.92 -13.25
C GLY A 95 -8.01 -18.56 -11.87
N PHE A 96 -7.71 -17.83 -10.79
CA PHE A 96 -7.80 -18.32 -9.42
C PHE A 96 -8.94 -17.63 -8.67
N ASP A 97 -9.79 -18.39 -8.01
CA ASP A 97 -10.86 -17.86 -7.16
C ASP A 97 -10.39 -17.89 -5.70
N ILE A 98 -10.06 -16.72 -5.17
CA ILE A 98 -9.59 -16.56 -3.79
C ILE A 98 -10.45 -15.55 -3.05
N SER A 99 -10.48 -15.66 -1.74
CA SER A 99 -11.02 -14.65 -0.82
C SER A 99 -9.91 -14.19 0.11
N VAL A 100 -9.77 -12.88 0.26
CA VAL A 100 -8.84 -12.27 1.21
C VAL A 100 -9.63 -11.91 2.47
N ASP A 101 -9.29 -12.56 3.57
CA ASP A 101 -9.89 -12.29 4.87
C ASP A 101 -9.41 -10.92 5.39
N VAL A 102 -10.37 -10.05 5.69
CA VAL A 102 -10.11 -8.72 6.23
C VAL A 102 -10.86 -8.55 7.54
N THR A 103 -10.12 -8.34 8.61
CA THR A 103 -10.71 -7.88 9.87
C THR A 103 -10.99 -6.38 9.77
N THR A 104 -12.23 -5.98 9.92
CA THR A 104 -12.68 -4.58 9.95
C THR A 104 -12.75 -4.06 11.40
N GLY A 105 -12.99 -2.76 11.55
CA GLY A 105 -13.11 -2.10 12.85
C GLY A 105 -12.01 -1.09 13.15
N ARG A 106 -11.20 -0.74 12.14
CA ARG A 106 -10.26 0.37 12.24
C ARG A 106 -11.01 1.68 12.32
N GLY A 107 -10.51 2.62 13.14
CA GLY A 107 -11.00 3.98 13.18
C GLY A 107 -10.20 4.92 12.31
N ASP A 108 -10.74 6.11 12.08
CA ASP A 108 -10.04 7.21 11.43
C ASP A 108 -9.55 8.19 12.49
N ALA A 109 -8.28 8.54 12.46
CA ALA A 109 -7.73 9.56 13.34
C ALA A 109 -8.25 10.97 12.95
N THR A 110 -8.41 11.83 13.94
CA THR A 110 -8.66 13.25 13.74
C THR A 110 -7.34 14.02 13.63
N GLU A 111 -7.39 15.27 13.17
CA GLU A 111 -6.17 16.09 13.03
C GLU A 111 -5.46 16.33 14.37
N ASP A 112 -6.20 16.46 15.44
CA ASP A 112 -5.65 16.61 16.81
C ASP A 112 -5.03 15.32 17.37
N GLN A 113 -5.34 14.17 16.78
CA GLN A 113 -4.69 12.89 17.08
C GLN A 113 -3.47 12.62 16.20
N PHE A 114 -3.19 13.49 15.23
CA PHE A 114 -2.07 13.35 14.32
C PHE A 114 -0.88 14.18 14.80
N ASP A 115 0.15 13.50 15.26
CA ASP A 115 1.43 14.09 15.63
C ASP A 115 2.43 13.96 14.46
N ALA A 116 2.54 15.02 13.66
CA ALA A 116 3.40 15.04 12.49
C ALA A 116 4.87 14.73 12.80
N GLU A 117 5.39 15.19 13.95
CA GLU A 117 6.77 14.96 14.36
C GLU A 117 7.05 13.49 14.64
N SER A 118 6.08 12.75 15.17
CA SER A 118 6.17 11.29 15.38
C SER A 118 6.14 10.49 14.07
N TRP A 119 5.59 11.05 13.00
CA TRP A 119 5.47 10.37 11.71
C TRP A 119 6.65 10.66 10.77
N GLU A 120 7.32 11.80 10.90
CA GLU A 120 8.45 12.18 10.06
C GLU A 120 9.55 11.09 9.99
N PRO A 121 9.98 10.47 11.11
CA PRO A 121 10.96 9.38 11.08
C PRO A 121 10.48 8.10 10.39
N LEU A 122 9.18 7.98 10.11
CA LEU A 122 8.60 6.82 9.41
C LEU A 122 8.60 7.00 7.89
N GLU A 123 9.01 8.17 7.35
CA GLU A 123 9.13 8.36 5.90
C GLU A 123 10.13 7.34 5.33
N PRO A 124 9.71 6.50 4.39
CA PRO A 124 10.60 5.50 3.82
C PRO A 124 11.75 6.16 3.05
N PHE A 125 12.97 5.94 3.49
CA PHE A 125 14.17 6.23 2.71
C PHE A 125 14.30 5.28 1.51
N ALA A 126 13.92 4.04 1.72
CA ALA A 126 13.85 3.00 0.71
C ALA A 126 12.60 2.15 0.93
N ASP A 127 12.00 1.68 -0.14
CA ASP A 127 10.95 0.68 -0.14
C ASP A 127 11.15 -0.29 -1.30
N GLY A 128 11.83 -1.40 -1.03
CA GLY A 128 12.11 -2.43 -2.02
C GLY A 128 10.85 -3.05 -2.61
N PHE A 129 9.75 -3.11 -1.87
CA PHE A 129 8.48 -3.63 -2.36
C PHE A 129 7.89 -2.75 -3.48
N ARG A 130 8.06 -1.42 -3.40
CA ARG A 130 7.66 -0.46 -4.43
C ARG A 130 8.79 -0.07 -5.39
N ASN A 131 9.96 -0.72 -5.31
CA ASN A 131 11.17 -0.37 -6.07
C ASN A 131 11.60 1.09 -5.88
N TYR A 132 11.46 1.62 -4.68
CA TYR A 132 11.74 3.01 -4.36
C TYR A 132 13.05 3.15 -3.59
N LEU A 133 13.83 4.15 -3.97
CA LEU A 133 15.02 4.57 -3.25
C LEU A 133 15.16 6.09 -3.38
N LYS A 134 15.13 6.81 -2.26
CA LYS A 134 15.17 8.28 -2.22
C LYS A 134 16.52 8.82 -2.70
N THR A 135 17.60 8.22 -2.23
CA THR A 135 18.98 8.57 -2.61
C THR A 135 19.83 7.31 -2.60
N LYS A 136 21.04 7.41 -3.18
CA LYS A 136 22.00 6.29 -3.18
C LYS A 136 22.27 5.85 -1.73
N ALA A 137 21.96 4.60 -1.43
CA ALA A 137 22.20 3.99 -0.12
C ALA A 137 23.64 3.44 -0.04
N SER A 138 24.22 3.48 1.16
CA SER A 138 25.47 2.77 1.50
C SER A 138 25.23 1.31 1.90
N VAL A 139 23.99 0.96 2.21
CA VAL A 139 23.55 -0.39 2.60
C VAL A 139 23.03 -1.11 1.37
N LYS A 140 23.23 -2.42 1.31
CA LYS A 140 22.73 -3.24 0.20
C LYS A 140 21.21 -3.31 0.20
N THR A 141 20.62 -3.37 -0.97
CA THR A 141 19.16 -3.39 -1.16
C THR A 141 18.51 -4.59 -0.46
N GLU A 142 19.14 -5.75 -0.52
CA GLU A 142 18.67 -6.96 0.13
C GLU A 142 18.66 -6.85 1.66
N ASP A 143 19.66 -6.21 2.25
CA ASP A 143 19.72 -6.00 3.69
C ASP A 143 18.59 -5.06 4.16
N MET A 144 18.32 -3.98 3.40
CA MET A 144 17.21 -3.08 3.69
C MET A 144 15.85 -3.77 3.55
N LEU A 145 15.71 -4.71 2.61
CA LEU A 145 14.48 -5.47 2.41
C LEU A 145 14.23 -6.42 3.58
N VAL A 146 15.27 -7.11 4.05
CA VAL A 146 15.20 -8.00 5.22
C VAL A 146 14.86 -7.21 6.49
N ASP A 147 15.50 -6.05 6.70
CA ASP A 147 15.18 -5.17 7.83
C ASP A 147 13.71 -4.73 7.81
N LYS A 148 13.22 -4.30 6.65
CA LYS A 148 11.82 -3.91 6.48
C LYS A 148 10.86 -5.08 6.72
N ALA A 149 11.20 -6.28 6.27
CA ALA A 149 10.40 -7.48 6.52
C ALA A 149 10.30 -7.78 8.02
N HIS A 150 11.41 -7.66 8.75
CA HIS A 150 11.41 -7.81 10.22
C HIS A 150 10.54 -6.76 10.91
N LEU A 151 10.62 -5.49 10.50
CA LEU A 151 9.76 -4.43 11.02
C LEU A 151 8.28 -4.70 10.78
N LEU A 152 7.93 -5.30 9.65
CA LEU A 152 6.56 -5.69 9.32
C LEU A 152 6.12 -6.99 9.98
N GLY A 153 7.03 -7.73 10.62
CA GLY A 153 6.76 -9.04 11.20
C GLY A 153 6.62 -10.16 10.15
N LEU A 154 7.21 -9.99 8.97
CA LEU A 154 7.15 -10.97 7.88
C LEU A 154 8.29 -11.99 8.01
N SER A 155 7.97 -13.24 7.74
CA SER A 155 8.97 -14.27 7.46
C SER A 155 9.62 -14.04 6.08
N MET A 156 10.77 -14.67 5.83
CA MET A 156 11.46 -14.54 4.55
C MET A 156 10.64 -15.07 3.35
N PRO A 157 9.91 -16.20 3.45
CA PRO A 157 9.00 -16.61 2.39
C PRO A 157 7.89 -15.58 2.12
N GLU A 158 7.25 -15.04 3.16
CA GLU A 158 6.21 -14.02 3.02
C GLU A 158 6.77 -12.74 2.39
N MET A 159 7.95 -12.30 2.79
CA MET A 159 8.64 -11.17 2.16
C MET A 159 8.85 -11.41 0.65
N THR A 160 9.30 -12.59 0.28
CA THR A 160 9.57 -12.94 -1.12
C THR A 160 8.29 -12.95 -1.96
N VAL A 161 7.22 -13.54 -1.43
CA VAL A 161 5.89 -13.58 -2.09
C VAL A 161 5.31 -12.16 -2.21
N LEU A 162 5.41 -11.36 -1.16
CA LEU A 162 4.93 -9.98 -1.19
C LEU A 162 5.70 -9.14 -2.21
N LEU A 163 7.03 -9.25 -2.24
CA LEU A 163 7.86 -8.56 -3.23
C LEU A 163 7.47 -8.96 -4.67
N GLY A 164 7.36 -10.26 -4.94
CA GLY A 164 6.95 -10.78 -6.25
C GLY A 164 5.56 -10.32 -6.64
N GLY A 165 4.60 -10.42 -5.72
CA GLY A 165 3.22 -9.98 -5.93
C GLY A 165 3.12 -8.48 -6.24
N MET A 166 3.79 -7.63 -5.47
CA MET A 166 3.82 -6.19 -5.74
C MET A 166 4.36 -5.87 -7.14
N ARG A 167 5.38 -6.61 -7.59
CA ARG A 167 5.97 -6.47 -8.94
C ARG A 167 5.03 -6.98 -10.03
N ALA A 168 4.37 -8.12 -9.81
CA ALA A 168 3.38 -8.66 -10.75
C ALA A 168 2.15 -7.75 -10.87
N LEU A 169 1.70 -7.16 -9.77
CA LEU A 169 0.60 -6.19 -9.77
C LEU A 169 0.97 -4.82 -10.34
N GLY A 170 2.25 -4.58 -10.65
CA GLY A 170 2.74 -3.29 -11.10
C GLY A 170 2.70 -2.20 -10.03
N ALA A 171 2.63 -2.60 -8.75
CA ALA A 171 2.53 -1.71 -7.60
C ALA A 171 3.89 -1.08 -7.24
N VAL A 172 4.54 -0.47 -8.21
CA VAL A 172 5.84 0.22 -8.07
C VAL A 172 5.66 1.73 -8.04
N SER A 173 6.53 2.43 -7.33
CA SER A 173 6.54 3.89 -7.30
C SER A 173 6.98 4.47 -8.64
N LYS A 174 6.40 5.61 -9.01
CA LYS A 174 6.84 6.40 -10.18
C LYS A 174 8.16 7.13 -9.93
N HIS A 175 8.47 7.41 -8.67
CA HIS A 175 9.69 8.12 -8.26
C HIS A 175 10.85 7.15 -7.98
N THR A 176 11.14 6.27 -8.93
CA THR A 176 12.32 5.40 -8.84
C THR A 176 13.51 6.06 -9.53
N GLN A 177 14.74 5.76 -9.10
CA GLN A 177 15.96 6.26 -9.75
C GLN A 177 16.10 5.80 -11.21
N HIS A 178 15.30 4.83 -11.62
CA HIS A 178 15.40 4.16 -12.91
C HIS A 178 14.21 4.48 -13.84
N GLY A 179 13.32 5.37 -13.44
CA GLY A 179 12.14 5.75 -14.22
C GLY A 179 10.89 4.90 -13.94
N ASN A 180 9.82 5.23 -14.64
CA ASN A 180 8.51 4.59 -14.45
C ASN A 180 8.53 3.12 -14.89
N SER A 181 7.78 2.31 -14.14
CA SER A 181 7.53 0.89 -14.46
C SER A 181 8.73 -0.06 -14.41
N ILE A 182 9.90 0.39 -13.96
CA ILE A 182 11.03 -0.50 -13.74
C ILE A 182 10.74 -1.39 -12.52
N GLY A 183 11.00 -2.69 -12.68
CA GLY A 183 10.74 -3.69 -11.64
C GLY A 183 9.36 -4.34 -11.72
N VAL A 184 8.58 -4.07 -12.73
CA VAL A 184 7.40 -4.89 -13.09
C VAL A 184 7.89 -6.19 -13.72
N LEU A 185 7.41 -7.33 -13.22
CA LEU A 185 7.91 -8.66 -13.61
C LEU A 185 7.11 -9.32 -14.74
N THR A 186 6.08 -8.66 -15.24
CA THR A 186 5.16 -9.23 -16.23
C THR A 186 4.77 -8.19 -17.28
N ASP A 187 4.44 -8.66 -18.48
CA ASP A 187 3.81 -7.87 -19.53
C ASP A 187 2.29 -7.66 -19.32
N ARG A 188 1.72 -8.32 -18.30
CA ARG A 188 0.31 -8.21 -17.88
C ARG A 188 0.20 -7.74 -16.42
N PRO A 189 0.65 -6.51 -16.08
CA PRO A 189 0.58 -6.03 -14.70
C PRO A 189 -0.87 -5.96 -14.20
N GLY A 190 -1.07 -6.34 -12.94
CA GLY A 190 -2.39 -6.38 -12.32
C GLY A 190 -3.10 -7.74 -12.44
N VAL A 191 -2.42 -8.76 -12.93
CA VAL A 191 -2.88 -10.15 -12.96
C VAL A 191 -1.93 -11.02 -12.15
N LEU A 192 -2.45 -11.88 -11.30
CA LEU A 192 -1.70 -12.84 -10.48
C LEU A 192 -1.84 -14.26 -11.01
#